data_ce674be799200ba7daca054d000012a1
#
_entry.id   ce674be799200ba7daca054d000012a1
#
_cell.length_a   1.000
_cell.length_b   1.000
_cell.length_c   1.000
_cell.angle_alpha   90.00
_cell.angle_beta   90.00
_cell.angle_gamma   90.00
#
_symmetry.space_group_name_H-M   'P 1'
#
loop_
_entity.id
_entity.type
_entity.pdbx_description
1 polymer ?
#
loop_
_entity_poly.entity_id
_entity_poly.type
_entity_poly.pdbx_seq_one_letter_code
_entity_poly.pdbx_strand_id
1 'polypeptide(L)'
;KGLHSDAHFKPQWCPDHLLSRNYFGHLVVIRSALVKEIGGFREGFEGSQDYDLVLRATERTTHIEHVPRVLYHWRIHAASAALSEDVKPYAYVAAKTAITEALQRRGEPAEVDFLSGYRGYRISFKAPLKGKVSIVIPTKDKTEVLATCLHSIFNRTDHPDFEVIVVSNNSKDTAFFAFMKEMERLQPERFRWYENNTPFNFSALMNFGTEKATGEHILFLNNDTEVIHGDWMRIMHSWSQRPSIGAVGVKLLYHNDTIQHAGVVIGLGGVAGHTFVGYHKDGP
;
A
#
# COMPACT_ATOMS: atom_id res chain seq x y z
N LYS A 1 -39.61 -4.59 11.96
CA LYS A 1 -38.85 -3.46 11.33
C LYS A 1 -37.37 -3.80 11.46
N GLY A 2 -36.67 -3.97 10.32
CA GLY A 2 -35.22 -4.22 10.32
C GLY A 2 -34.46 -3.01 10.84
N LEU A 3 -33.37 -3.27 11.54
CA LEU A 3 -32.40 -2.24 11.93
C LEU A 3 -31.45 -1.98 10.75
N HIS A 4 -31.03 -0.75 10.57
CA HIS A 4 -29.92 -0.42 9.68
C HIS A 4 -28.61 -0.66 10.43
N SER A 5 -27.70 -1.44 9.86
CA SER A 5 -26.38 -1.75 10.40
C SER A 5 -25.32 -1.69 9.28
N ASP A 6 -24.08 -1.77 9.66
CA ASP A 6 -22.95 -1.95 8.76
C ASP A 6 -22.86 -0.90 7.64
N ALA A 7 -22.79 0.36 8.03
CA ALA A 7 -22.62 1.46 7.08
C ALA A 7 -21.34 1.29 6.27
N HIS A 8 -21.46 1.20 4.94
CA HIS A 8 -20.34 1.06 4.02
C HIS A 8 -20.07 2.38 3.32
N PHE A 9 -18.95 3.02 3.68
CA PHE A 9 -18.49 4.26 3.08
C PHE A 9 -17.49 3.95 1.96
N LYS A 10 -17.66 4.62 0.82
CA LYS A 10 -16.79 4.46 -0.36
C LYS A 10 -15.81 5.62 -0.45
N PRO A 11 -14.55 5.38 -0.86
CA PRO A 11 -13.61 6.46 -1.14
C PRO A 11 -14.01 7.22 -2.41
N GLN A 12 -13.32 8.32 -2.68
CA GLN A 12 -13.25 8.94 -4.00
C GLN A 12 -12.71 7.94 -5.03
N TRP A 13 -12.82 8.28 -6.34
CA TRP A 13 -12.27 7.45 -7.39
C TRP A 13 -10.80 7.10 -7.14
N CYS A 14 -10.52 5.79 -7.04
CA CYS A 14 -9.19 5.25 -6.83
C CYS A 14 -9.02 3.99 -7.68
N PRO A 15 -8.32 4.08 -8.83
CA PRO A 15 -8.15 2.97 -9.77
C PRO A 15 -7.42 1.77 -9.15
N ASP A 16 -6.43 2.03 -8.28
CA ASP A 16 -5.67 0.96 -7.63
C ASP A 16 -6.46 0.25 -6.53
N HIS A 17 -7.31 0.98 -5.80
CA HIS A 17 -8.23 0.35 -4.86
C HIS A 17 -9.26 -0.53 -5.58
N LEU A 18 -9.71 -0.12 -6.77
CA LEU A 18 -10.60 -0.93 -7.59
C LEU A 18 -9.94 -2.25 -8.05
N LEU A 19 -8.63 -2.31 -8.25
CA LEU A 19 -7.93 -3.55 -8.55
C LEU A 19 -7.91 -4.52 -7.36
N SER A 20 -7.91 -4.02 -6.13
CA SER A 20 -7.88 -4.86 -4.94
C SER A 20 -9.25 -5.29 -4.46
N ARG A 21 -10.30 -4.53 -4.76
CA ARG A 21 -11.67 -4.79 -4.30
C ARG A 21 -12.69 -4.04 -5.14
N ASN A 22 -13.82 -4.70 -5.45
CA ASN A 22 -14.97 -4.01 -6.04
C ASN A 22 -15.67 -3.11 -5.00
N TYR A 23 -15.09 -1.94 -4.72
CA TYR A 23 -15.67 -1.00 -3.77
C TYR A 23 -16.83 -0.18 -4.36
N PHE A 24 -17.07 -0.24 -5.69
CA PHE A 24 -18.24 0.40 -6.31
C PHE A 24 -19.54 -0.22 -5.78
N GLY A 25 -19.65 -1.54 -5.79
CA GLY A 25 -20.82 -2.27 -5.28
C GLY A 25 -22.14 -1.69 -5.80
N HIS A 26 -23.09 -1.52 -4.92
CA HIS A 26 -24.39 -0.90 -5.20
C HIS A 26 -24.44 0.54 -4.68
N LEU A 27 -25.00 1.48 -5.36
CA LEU A 27 -25.63 1.52 -6.65
C LEU A 27 -24.67 2.16 -7.67
N VAL A 28 -24.62 1.65 -8.90
CA VAL A 28 -23.80 2.21 -9.99
C VAL A 28 -24.72 2.65 -11.13
N VAL A 29 -24.49 3.84 -11.67
CA VAL A 29 -25.16 4.36 -12.87
C VAL A 29 -24.11 4.60 -13.95
N ILE A 30 -24.28 4.01 -15.12
CA ILE A 30 -23.38 4.14 -16.27
C ILE A 30 -24.17 4.62 -17.49
N ARG A 31 -23.58 5.53 -18.28
CA ARG A 31 -24.23 5.98 -19.53
C ARG A 31 -24.45 4.78 -20.46
N SER A 32 -25.62 4.68 -21.04
CA SER A 32 -25.98 3.57 -21.93
C SER A 32 -25.07 3.48 -23.16
N ALA A 33 -24.59 4.59 -23.68
CA ALA A 33 -23.63 4.63 -24.79
C ALA A 33 -22.31 3.93 -24.41
N LEU A 34 -21.78 4.21 -23.21
CA LEU A 34 -20.56 3.56 -22.71
C LEU A 34 -20.77 2.05 -22.49
N VAL A 35 -21.91 1.66 -21.93
CA VAL A 35 -22.26 0.23 -21.75
C VAL A 35 -22.28 -0.49 -23.10
N LYS A 36 -22.90 0.13 -24.13
CA LYS A 36 -22.94 -0.42 -25.50
C LYS A 36 -21.55 -0.50 -26.13
N GLU A 37 -20.71 0.54 -25.97
CA GLU A 37 -19.35 0.60 -26.49
C GLU A 37 -18.49 -0.53 -25.95
N ILE A 38 -18.58 -0.85 -24.64
CA ILE A 38 -17.79 -1.92 -24.03
C ILE A 38 -18.43 -3.32 -24.15
N GLY A 39 -19.57 -3.43 -24.85
CA GLY A 39 -20.25 -4.72 -25.10
C GLY A 39 -21.12 -5.26 -23.95
N GLY A 40 -21.47 -4.41 -22.95
CA GLY A 40 -22.34 -4.83 -21.85
C GLY A 40 -21.72 -5.84 -20.88
N PHE A 41 -22.56 -6.64 -20.26
CA PHE A 41 -22.12 -7.77 -19.42
C PHE A 41 -21.59 -8.91 -20.28
N ARG A 42 -20.57 -9.62 -19.74
CA ARG A 42 -19.95 -10.77 -20.41
C ARG A 42 -20.36 -12.07 -19.71
N GLU A 43 -20.53 -13.13 -20.49
CA GLU A 43 -20.68 -14.51 -20.00
C GLU A 43 -19.36 -14.98 -19.37
N GLY A 44 -19.44 -15.88 -18.37
CA GLY A 44 -18.29 -16.42 -17.65
C GLY A 44 -17.82 -15.56 -16.47
N PHE A 45 -18.50 -14.45 -16.18
CA PHE A 45 -18.21 -13.59 -15.04
C PHE A 45 -19.32 -13.60 -13.98
N GLU A 46 -20.12 -14.65 -13.94
CA GLU A 46 -21.23 -14.80 -13.01
C GLU A 46 -20.76 -14.65 -11.56
N GLY A 47 -21.50 -13.86 -10.78
CA GLY A 47 -21.14 -13.51 -9.40
C GLY A 47 -20.16 -12.35 -9.26
N SER A 48 -19.47 -11.94 -10.35
CA SER A 48 -18.59 -10.76 -10.41
C SER A 48 -18.74 -9.99 -11.73
N GLN A 49 -19.88 -10.16 -12.41
CA GLN A 49 -20.20 -9.52 -13.68
C GLN A 49 -20.23 -7.99 -13.59
N ASP A 50 -20.65 -7.45 -12.47
CA ASP A 50 -20.63 -6.01 -12.17
C ASP A 50 -19.19 -5.49 -12.02
N TYR A 51 -18.32 -6.27 -11.40
CA TYR A 51 -16.92 -5.91 -11.26
C TYR A 51 -16.21 -5.86 -12.62
N ASP A 52 -16.40 -6.89 -13.46
CA ASP A 52 -15.91 -6.91 -14.83
C ASP A 52 -16.40 -5.69 -15.63
N LEU A 53 -17.69 -5.38 -15.56
CA LEU A 53 -18.27 -4.24 -16.25
C LEU A 53 -17.65 -2.92 -15.80
N VAL A 54 -17.49 -2.71 -14.49
CA VAL A 54 -16.92 -1.49 -13.93
C VAL A 54 -15.45 -1.34 -14.31
N LEU A 55 -14.65 -2.41 -14.25
CA LEU A 55 -13.25 -2.38 -14.70
C LEU A 55 -13.13 -1.93 -16.15
N ARG A 56 -13.92 -2.52 -17.07
CA ARG A 56 -13.93 -2.13 -18.50
C ARG A 56 -14.46 -0.71 -18.73
N ALA A 57 -15.48 -0.30 -18.00
CA ALA A 57 -16.05 1.04 -18.14
C ALA A 57 -15.07 2.12 -17.69
N THR A 58 -14.36 1.91 -16.57
CA THR A 58 -13.40 2.86 -16.01
C THR A 58 -12.11 2.97 -16.83
N GLU A 59 -11.84 2.04 -17.74
CA GLU A 59 -10.76 2.13 -18.72
C GLU A 59 -11.11 3.06 -19.92
N ARG A 60 -12.39 3.40 -20.10
CA ARG A 60 -12.90 4.16 -21.26
C ARG A 60 -13.37 5.56 -20.90
N THR A 61 -13.34 5.95 -19.63
CA THR A 61 -13.76 7.29 -19.19
C THR A 61 -12.96 7.74 -17.97
N THR A 62 -12.67 9.05 -17.92
CA THR A 62 -12.11 9.72 -16.74
C THR A 62 -13.20 10.44 -15.91
N HIS A 63 -14.44 10.45 -16.40
CA HIS A 63 -15.57 11.10 -15.74
C HIS A 63 -16.26 10.12 -14.80
N ILE A 64 -15.68 9.96 -13.60
CA ILE A 64 -16.15 9.06 -12.55
C ILE A 64 -16.43 9.90 -11.32
N GLU A 65 -17.68 9.87 -10.86
CA GLU A 65 -18.14 10.69 -9.75
C GLU A 65 -18.60 9.82 -8.58
N HIS A 66 -18.26 10.24 -7.39
CA HIS A 66 -18.73 9.65 -6.15
C HIS A 66 -19.83 10.52 -5.53
N VAL A 67 -20.98 9.93 -5.27
CA VAL A 67 -22.08 10.59 -4.55
C VAL A 67 -21.99 10.24 -3.06
N PRO A 68 -21.50 11.12 -2.16
CA PRO A 68 -21.23 10.82 -0.76
C PRO A 68 -22.53 10.89 0.09
N ARG A 69 -23.53 10.10 -0.28
CA ARG A 69 -24.82 10.02 0.41
C ARG A 69 -25.27 8.59 0.53
N VAL A 70 -25.95 8.25 1.60
CA VAL A 70 -26.60 6.94 1.78
C VAL A 70 -27.89 6.93 0.95
N LEU A 71 -27.81 6.30 -0.23
CA LEU A 71 -28.92 6.21 -1.20
C LEU A 71 -29.42 4.79 -1.39
N TYR A 72 -28.80 3.79 -0.77
CA TYR A 72 -29.12 2.39 -0.94
C TYR A 72 -28.99 1.63 0.38
N HIS A 73 -29.96 0.78 0.67
CA HIS A 73 -29.93 -0.16 1.78
C HIS A 73 -30.03 -1.59 1.24
N TRP A 74 -29.01 -2.37 1.46
CA TRP A 74 -28.99 -3.77 1.06
C TRP A 74 -29.76 -4.61 2.08
N ARG A 75 -30.83 -5.25 1.62
CA ARG A 75 -31.65 -6.13 2.50
C ARG A 75 -30.89 -7.44 2.73
N ILE A 76 -30.57 -7.73 3.98
CA ILE A 76 -30.03 -9.02 4.40
C ILE A 76 -31.17 -10.01 4.62
N HIS A 77 -31.06 -11.20 4.04
CA HIS A 77 -31.94 -12.34 4.26
C HIS A 77 -31.14 -13.65 4.29
N ALA A 78 -31.73 -14.74 4.80
CA ALA A 78 -31.03 -16.01 5.05
C ALA A 78 -30.27 -16.60 3.83
N ALA A 79 -30.72 -16.30 2.60
CA ALA A 79 -30.06 -16.73 1.36
C ALA A 79 -29.19 -15.62 0.74
N SER A 80 -28.88 -14.55 1.50
CA SER A 80 -28.05 -13.45 1.01
C SER A 80 -26.57 -13.85 0.93
N ALA A 81 -25.93 -13.60 -0.21
CA ALA A 81 -24.50 -13.82 -0.40
C ALA A 81 -23.61 -13.00 0.57
N ALA A 82 -24.21 -12.04 1.29
CA ALA A 82 -23.51 -11.25 2.31
C ALA A 82 -23.23 -12.02 3.61
N LEU A 83 -23.87 -13.19 3.83
CA LEU A 83 -23.80 -13.92 5.09
C LEU A 83 -22.77 -15.05 5.16
N SER A 84 -22.22 -15.55 4.04
CA SER A 84 -21.19 -16.60 4.08
C SER A 84 -20.18 -16.50 2.93
N GLU A 85 -18.93 -16.77 3.23
CA GLU A 85 -17.81 -16.81 2.27
C GLU A 85 -17.90 -18.03 1.35
N ASP A 86 -18.47 -19.14 1.82
CA ASP A 86 -18.50 -20.43 1.14
C ASP A 86 -19.50 -20.54 0.00
N VAL A 87 -20.36 -19.53 -0.16
CA VAL A 87 -21.52 -19.64 -1.07
C VAL A 87 -21.18 -19.49 -2.55
N LYS A 88 -20.05 -18.87 -2.92
CA LYS A 88 -19.74 -18.59 -4.33
C LYS A 88 -18.25 -18.59 -4.69
N PRO A 89 -17.53 -19.72 -4.61
CA PRO A 89 -16.12 -19.77 -5.01
C PRO A 89 -15.88 -19.30 -6.46
N TYR A 90 -16.84 -19.56 -7.36
CA TYR A 90 -16.77 -19.13 -8.75
C TYR A 90 -16.73 -17.61 -8.91
N ALA A 91 -17.36 -16.84 -8.02
CA ALA A 91 -17.32 -15.38 -8.08
C ALA A 91 -15.91 -14.83 -7.85
N TYR A 92 -15.13 -15.44 -6.94
CA TYR A 92 -13.73 -15.03 -6.70
C TYR A 92 -12.84 -15.36 -7.91
N VAL A 93 -13.09 -16.49 -8.58
CA VAL A 93 -12.37 -16.85 -9.81
C VAL A 93 -12.70 -15.87 -10.93
N ALA A 94 -13.99 -15.56 -11.13
CA ALA A 94 -14.43 -14.58 -12.12
C ALA A 94 -13.86 -13.19 -11.87
N ALA A 95 -13.85 -12.72 -10.61
CA ALA A 95 -13.24 -11.45 -10.27
C ALA A 95 -11.71 -11.45 -10.51
N LYS A 96 -11.00 -12.51 -10.12
CA LYS A 96 -9.56 -12.67 -10.42
C LYS A 96 -9.30 -12.58 -11.93
N THR A 97 -10.12 -13.24 -12.74
CA THR A 97 -10.02 -13.18 -14.20
C THR A 97 -10.26 -11.76 -14.71
N ALA A 98 -11.32 -11.08 -14.24
CA ALA A 98 -11.62 -9.70 -14.63
C ALA A 98 -10.49 -8.74 -14.33
N ILE A 99 -9.88 -8.83 -13.13
CA ILE A 99 -8.73 -8.01 -12.72
C ILE A 99 -7.52 -8.33 -13.62
N THR A 100 -7.22 -9.61 -13.84
CA THR A 100 -6.08 -10.04 -14.65
C THR A 100 -6.19 -9.51 -16.08
N GLU A 101 -7.37 -9.61 -16.68
CA GLU A 101 -7.62 -9.07 -18.03
C GLU A 101 -7.55 -7.55 -18.06
N ALA A 102 -8.04 -6.85 -17.00
CA ALA A 102 -7.92 -5.40 -16.90
C ALA A 102 -6.46 -4.96 -16.86
N LEU A 103 -5.63 -5.64 -16.07
CA LEU A 103 -4.19 -5.39 -16.00
C LEU A 103 -3.48 -5.66 -17.34
N GLN A 104 -3.87 -6.72 -18.06
CA GLN A 104 -3.35 -7.02 -19.40
C GLN A 104 -3.71 -5.91 -20.40
N ARG A 105 -4.97 -5.45 -20.42
CA ARG A 105 -5.42 -4.35 -21.30
C ARG A 105 -4.69 -3.04 -21.01
N ARG A 106 -4.31 -2.80 -19.75
CA ARG A 106 -3.52 -1.63 -19.31
C ARG A 106 -2.03 -1.75 -19.63
N GLY A 107 -1.55 -2.92 -20.08
CA GLY A 107 -0.12 -3.16 -20.26
C GLY A 107 0.66 -3.29 -18.96
N GLU A 108 0.01 -3.61 -17.86
CA GLU A 108 0.58 -3.76 -16.51
C GLU A 108 0.46 -5.21 -16.01
N PRO A 109 1.14 -6.19 -16.61
CA PRO A 109 0.99 -7.59 -16.23
C PRO A 109 1.38 -7.82 -14.77
N ALA A 110 0.49 -8.45 -14.02
CA ALA A 110 0.69 -8.75 -12.62
C ALA A 110 0.12 -10.13 -12.25
N GLU A 111 0.59 -10.68 -11.16
CA GLU A 111 -0.06 -11.79 -10.47
C GLU A 111 -1.16 -11.26 -9.56
N VAL A 112 -2.30 -11.95 -9.56
CA VAL A 112 -3.47 -11.58 -8.79
C VAL A 112 -3.80 -12.71 -7.83
N ASP A 113 -3.70 -12.47 -6.52
CA ASP A 113 -3.99 -13.45 -5.49
C ASP A 113 -5.19 -13.03 -4.65
N PHE A 114 -6.13 -13.95 -4.45
CA PHE A 114 -7.24 -13.72 -3.55
C PHE A 114 -6.79 -13.87 -2.09
N LEU A 115 -7.13 -12.88 -1.28
CA LEU A 115 -6.86 -12.85 0.16
C LEU A 115 -8.17 -13.05 0.92
N SER A 116 -8.45 -14.28 1.36
CA SER A 116 -9.72 -14.65 2.01
C SER A 116 -10.03 -13.81 3.24
N GLY A 117 -9.06 -13.60 4.12
CA GLY A 117 -9.23 -12.80 5.34
C GLY A 117 -9.60 -11.33 5.09
N TYR A 118 -9.30 -10.79 3.90
CA TYR A 118 -9.61 -9.39 3.52
C TYR A 118 -10.70 -9.27 2.46
N ARG A 119 -11.21 -10.39 1.95
CA ARG A 119 -12.16 -10.43 0.81
C ARG A 119 -11.72 -9.53 -0.34
N GLY A 120 -10.43 -9.58 -0.69
CA GLY A 120 -9.82 -8.72 -1.68
C GLY A 120 -8.70 -9.41 -2.44
N TYR A 121 -8.03 -8.65 -3.30
CA TYR A 121 -6.97 -9.17 -4.17
C TYR A 121 -5.66 -8.43 -3.92
N ARG A 122 -4.57 -9.19 -3.81
CA ARG A 122 -3.21 -8.66 -3.85
C ARG A 122 -2.73 -8.64 -5.30
N ILE A 123 -2.20 -7.50 -5.70
CA ILE A 123 -1.63 -7.29 -7.03
C ILE A 123 -0.11 -7.26 -6.91
N SER A 124 0.56 -8.21 -7.56
CA SER A 124 2.02 -8.30 -7.60
C SER A 124 2.51 -8.04 -9.02
N PHE A 125 2.99 -6.82 -9.29
CA PHE A 125 3.46 -6.44 -10.63
C PHE A 125 4.71 -7.22 -11.01
N LYS A 126 4.77 -7.69 -12.27
CA LYS A 126 5.86 -8.53 -12.82
C LYS A 126 6.92 -7.74 -13.58
N ALA A 127 6.74 -6.43 -13.73
CA ALA A 127 7.74 -5.59 -14.37
C ALA A 127 9.07 -5.66 -13.59
N PRO A 128 10.22 -5.78 -14.28
CA PRO A 128 11.52 -5.70 -13.62
C PRO A 128 11.65 -4.39 -12.83
N LEU A 129 12.23 -4.47 -11.64
CA LEU A 129 12.50 -3.29 -10.84
C LEU A 129 13.60 -2.46 -11.53
N LYS A 130 13.40 -1.16 -11.63
CA LYS A 130 14.31 -0.22 -12.27
C LYS A 130 14.69 0.88 -11.29
N GLY A 131 15.98 1.21 -11.27
CA GLY A 131 16.52 2.23 -10.37
C GLY A 131 16.81 1.70 -8.97
N LYS A 132 17.63 2.45 -8.27
CA LYS A 132 18.04 2.19 -6.89
C LYS A 132 17.04 2.80 -5.90
N VAL A 133 16.89 2.18 -4.75
CA VAL A 133 16.15 2.74 -3.60
C VAL A 133 17.14 3.29 -2.57
N SER A 134 17.04 4.57 -2.22
CA SER A 134 17.78 5.18 -1.12
C SER A 134 16.90 5.27 0.12
N ILE A 135 17.30 4.59 1.20
CA ILE A 135 16.62 4.64 2.50
C ILE A 135 17.25 5.76 3.33
N VAL A 136 16.47 6.77 3.69
CA VAL A 136 16.92 7.89 4.53
C VAL A 136 16.38 7.73 5.94
N ILE A 137 17.28 7.63 6.92
CA ILE A 137 16.97 7.37 8.33
C ILE A 137 17.50 8.51 9.20
N PRO A 138 16.65 9.36 9.81
CA PRO A 138 17.10 10.33 10.79
C PRO A 138 17.32 9.66 12.14
N THR A 139 18.34 10.10 12.86
CA THR A 139 18.60 9.57 14.20
C THR A 139 19.29 10.60 15.10
N LYS A 140 19.18 10.36 16.39
CA LYS A 140 20.00 11.02 17.42
C LYS A 140 20.33 9.99 18.48
N ASP A 141 21.60 9.64 18.60
CA ASP A 141 22.03 8.58 19.52
C ASP A 141 21.19 7.29 19.34
N LYS A 142 20.71 6.64 20.43
CA LYS A 142 19.82 5.46 20.36
C LYS A 142 20.42 4.28 19.58
N THR A 143 21.68 3.99 19.84
CA THR A 143 22.48 3.00 19.09
C THR A 143 21.80 1.63 18.99
N GLU A 144 21.23 1.10 20.08
CA GLU A 144 20.59 -0.22 20.09
C GLU A 144 19.36 -0.28 19.19
N VAL A 145 18.52 0.75 19.23
CA VAL A 145 17.32 0.85 18.41
C VAL A 145 17.69 0.92 16.92
N LEU A 146 18.64 1.81 16.58
CA LEU A 146 19.15 1.94 15.21
C LEU A 146 19.85 0.65 14.74
N ALA A 147 20.57 -0.04 15.61
CA ALA A 147 21.22 -1.32 15.27
C ALA A 147 20.19 -2.38 14.88
N THR A 148 19.11 -2.52 15.65
CA THR A 148 18.00 -3.42 15.30
C THR A 148 17.41 -3.09 13.92
N CYS A 149 17.17 -1.80 13.64
CA CYS A 149 16.65 -1.34 12.37
C CYS A 149 17.62 -1.69 11.22
N LEU A 150 18.89 -1.27 11.31
CA LEU A 150 19.89 -1.49 10.25
C LEU A 150 20.18 -2.98 10.01
N HIS A 151 20.34 -3.76 11.07
CA HIS A 151 20.55 -5.21 10.94
C HIS A 151 19.36 -5.89 10.26
N SER A 152 18.12 -5.48 10.58
CA SER A 152 16.94 -6.03 9.93
C SER A 152 16.88 -5.67 8.44
N ILE A 153 17.25 -4.44 8.08
CA ILE A 153 17.31 -4.00 6.67
C ILE A 153 18.34 -4.84 5.91
N PHE A 154 19.59 -4.90 6.38
CA PHE A 154 20.66 -5.56 5.62
C PHE A 154 20.55 -7.09 5.60
N ASN A 155 19.98 -7.71 6.64
CA ASN A 155 19.91 -9.18 6.75
C ASN A 155 18.63 -9.77 6.18
N ARG A 156 17.52 -8.99 6.10
CA ARG A 156 16.22 -9.53 5.70
C ARG A 156 15.69 -8.99 4.38
N THR A 157 16.21 -7.85 3.89
CA THR A 157 15.66 -7.24 2.68
C THR A 157 16.08 -7.98 1.42
N ASP A 158 15.11 -8.55 0.72
CA ASP A 158 15.28 -9.14 -0.62
C ASP A 158 15.02 -8.06 -1.69
N HIS A 159 16.04 -7.24 -1.94
CA HIS A 159 16.02 -6.24 -2.99
C HIS A 159 17.42 -6.12 -3.62
N PRO A 160 17.51 -6.10 -4.97
CA PRO A 160 18.81 -6.18 -5.66
C PRO A 160 19.66 -4.91 -5.50
N ASP A 161 19.05 -3.74 -5.42
CA ASP A 161 19.77 -2.47 -5.48
C ASP A 161 19.18 -1.43 -4.53
N PHE A 162 19.82 -1.24 -3.38
CA PHE A 162 19.47 -0.20 -2.41
C PHE A 162 20.69 0.31 -1.66
N GLU A 163 20.56 1.51 -1.11
CA GLU A 163 21.49 2.08 -0.15
C GLU A 163 20.77 2.60 1.08
N VAL A 164 21.51 2.76 2.17
CA VAL A 164 21.02 3.32 3.44
C VAL A 164 21.84 4.55 3.80
N ILE A 165 21.16 5.64 4.05
CA ILE A 165 21.73 6.93 4.44
C ILE A 165 21.19 7.29 5.83
N VAL A 166 22.07 7.26 6.83
CA VAL A 166 21.73 7.69 8.19
C VAL A 166 22.10 9.16 8.35
N VAL A 167 21.13 9.96 8.79
CA VAL A 167 21.33 11.39 9.12
C VAL A 167 21.33 11.55 10.64
N SER A 168 22.52 11.75 11.20
CA SER A 168 22.72 11.99 12.63
C SER A 168 22.47 13.45 12.98
N ASN A 169 21.54 13.73 13.88
CA ASN A 169 21.26 15.10 14.33
C ASN A 169 21.67 15.29 15.80
N ASN A 170 22.80 15.95 16.00
CA ASN A 170 23.34 16.25 17.31
C ASN A 170 23.60 15.03 18.21
N SER A 171 24.03 13.90 17.66
CA SER A 171 24.47 12.73 18.42
C SER A 171 25.76 13.05 19.20
N LYS A 172 25.89 12.45 20.38
CA LYS A 172 27.02 12.66 21.30
C LYS A 172 27.58 11.36 21.87
N ASP A 173 26.85 10.26 21.74
CA ASP A 173 27.23 8.97 22.27
C ASP A 173 28.40 8.37 21.48
N THR A 174 29.50 8.08 22.13
CA THR A 174 30.68 7.45 21.52
C THR A 174 30.36 6.06 20.94
N ALA A 175 29.44 5.32 21.54
CA ALA A 175 28.99 4.03 21.04
C ALA A 175 28.27 4.18 19.70
N PHE A 176 27.52 5.27 19.50
CA PHE A 176 26.88 5.58 18.23
C PHE A 176 27.92 5.76 17.11
N PHE A 177 28.94 6.57 17.34
CA PHE A 177 29.99 6.81 16.32
C PHE A 177 30.79 5.55 16.01
N ALA A 178 31.09 4.74 17.02
CA ALA A 178 31.76 3.46 16.82
C ALA A 178 30.91 2.52 15.94
N PHE A 179 29.62 2.45 16.21
CA PHE A 179 28.68 1.63 15.44
C PHE A 179 28.54 2.15 13.99
N MET A 180 28.48 3.45 13.75
CA MET A 180 28.43 4.01 12.39
C MET A 180 29.64 3.63 11.56
N LYS A 181 30.85 3.73 12.14
CA LYS A 181 32.10 3.31 11.48
C LYS A 181 32.13 1.82 11.19
N GLU A 182 31.60 1.01 12.10
CA GLU A 182 31.51 -0.43 11.87
C GLU A 182 30.54 -0.75 10.72
N MET A 183 29.38 -0.09 10.66
CA MET A 183 28.44 -0.27 9.55
C MET A 183 29.02 0.13 8.21
N GLU A 184 29.80 1.23 8.12
CA GLU A 184 30.51 1.60 6.89
C GLU A 184 31.51 0.51 6.46
N ARG A 185 32.24 -0.07 7.40
CA ARG A 185 33.17 -1.18 7.12
C ARG A 185 32.45 -2.45 6.66
N LEU A 186 31.29 -2.77 7.24
CA LEU A 186 30.53 -3.97 6.89
C LEU A 186 29.73 -3.84 5.59
N GLN A 187 29.30 -2.63 5.25
CA GLN A 187 28.47 -2.34 4.08
C GLN A 187 29.02 -1.19 3.23
N PRO A 188 30.29 -1.27 2.76
CA PRO A 188 31.00 -0.13 2.15
C PRO A 188 30.32 0.42 0.89
N GLU A 189 29.56 -0.42 0.15
CA GLU A 189 28.89 -0.02 -1.09
C GLU A 189 27.46 0.50 -0.85
N ARG A 190 26.84 0.11 0.28
CA ARG A 190 25.41 0.35 0.50
C ARG A 190 25.08 1.18 1.73
N PHE A 191 26.06 1.56 2.55
CA PHE A 191 25.83 2.34 3.77
C PHE A 191 26.66 3.60 3.77
N ARG A 192 26.02 4.71 4.11
CA ARG A 192 26.64 6.03 4.37
C ARG A 192 25.95 6.67 5.55
N TRP A 193 26.66 7.50 6.28
CA TRP A 193 26.07 8.33 7.31
C TRP A 193 26.67 9.74 7.28
N TYR A 194 25.87 10.71 7.73
CA TYR A 194 26.25 12.11 7.72
C TYR A 194 25.76 12.79 9.01
N GLU A 195 26.55 13.73 9.52
CA GLU A 195 26.14 14.60 10.61
C GLU A 195 25.47 15.86 10.06
N ASN A 196 24.34 16.20 10.67
CA ASN A 196 23.65 17.47 10.44
C ASN A 196 23.27 18.07 11.80
N ASN A 197 24.23 18.82 12.38
CA ASN A 197 24.17 19.33 13.76
C ASN A 197 23.43 20.69 13.84
N THR A 198 22.33 20.85 13.13
CA THR A 198 21.43 21.99 13.18
C THR A 198 20.36 21.79 14.25
N PRO A 199 19.62 22.85 14.67
CA PRO A 199 18.42 22.68 15.47
C PRO A 199 17.48 21.67 14.83
N PHE A 200 16.86 20.80 15.66
CA PHE A 200 16.03 19.73 15.16
C PHE A 200 14.89 20.24 14.27
N ASN A 201 14.86 19.77 13.04
CA ASN A 201 13.76 19.95 12.09
C ASN A 201 13.69 18.69 11.21
N PHE A 202 12.65 17.91 11.38
CA PHE A 202 12.48 16.64 10.66
C PHE A 202 12.55 16.82 9.14
N SER A 203 11.82 17.79 8.60
CA SER A 203 11.80 18.04 7.15
C SER A 203 13.17 18.44 6.60
N ALA A 204 13.91 19.27 7.33
CA ALA A 204 15.27 19.67 6.94
C ALA A 204 16.25 18.49 6.94
N LEU A 205 16.13 17.59 7.94
CA LEU A 205 16.94 16.36 8.00
C LEU A 205 16.63 15.42 6.83
N MET A 206 15.34 15.25 6.49
CA MET A 206 14.93 14.41 5.37
C MET A 206 15.41 14.98 4.04
N ASN A 207 15.28 16.29 3.82
CA ASN A 207 15.77 16.96 2.63
C ASN A 207 17.29 16.80 2.50
N PHE A 208 18.03 17.02 3.60
CA PHE A 208 19.49 16.82 3.62
C PHE A 208 19.88 15.38 3.27
N GLY A 209 19.20 14.38 3.84
CA GLY A 209 19.42 12.98 3.47
C GLY A 209 19.10 12.68 2.01
N THR A 210 18.03 13.28 1.48
CA THR A 210 17.66 13.16 0.06
C THR A 210 18.71 13.75 -0.87
N GLU A 211 19.34 14.86 -0.52
CA GLU A 211 20.46 15.45 -1.29
C GLU A 211 21.70 14.54 -1.35
N LYS A 212 21.85 13.62 -0.40
CA LYS A 212 22.95 12.63 -0.37
C LYS A 212 22.59 11.32 -1.07
N ALA A 213 21.32 11.13 -1.41
CA ALA A 213 20.82 9.93 -2.05
C ALA A 213 21.24 9.85 -3.51
N THR A 214 21.52 8.63 -3.97
CA THR A 214 21.87 8.34 -5.37
C THR A 214 20.78 7.56 -6.10
N GLY A 215 19.77 7.07 -5.37
CA GLY A 215 18.67 6.30 -5.92
C GLY A 215 17.57 7.16 -6.56
N GLU A 216 16.89 6.58 -7.51
CA GLU A 216 15.73 7.19 -8.19
C GLU A 216 14.47 7.18 -7.30
N HIS A 217 14.44 6.30 -6.30
CA HIS A 217 13.37 6.18 -5.33
C HIS A 217 13.90 6.48 -3.92
N ILE A 218 13.20 7.35 -3.20
CA ILE A 218 13.55 7.68 -1.82
C ILE A 218 12.56 7.02 -0.87
N LEU A 219 13.09 6.32 0.13
CA LEU A 219 12.31 5.72 1.20
C LEU A 219 12.67 6.41 2.52
N PHE A 220 11.72 7.13 3.09
CA PHE A 220 11.86 7.73 4.42
C PHE A 220 11.49 6.71 5.49
N LEU A 221 12.41 6.41 6.39
CA LEU A 221 12.23 5.39 7.42
C LEU A 221 12.64 5.90 8.79
N ASN A 222 11.86 5.62 9.82
CA ASN A 222 12.26 5.90 11.18
C ASN A 222 13.31 4.88 11.67
N ASN A 223 14.13 5.30 12.62
CA ASN A 223 15.19 4.46 13.19
C ASN A 223 14.68 3.36 14.15
N ASP A 224 13.41 3.36 14.51
CA ASP A 224 12.75 2.44 15.45
C ASP A 224 11.87 1.39 14.75
N THR A 225 12.14 1.12 13.49
CA THR A 225 11.44 0.13 12.67
C THR A 225 12.24 -1.16 12.52
N GLU A 226 11.55 -2.27 12.31
CA GLU A 226 12.16 -3.57 12.03
C GLU A 226 11.49 -4.22 10.81
N VAL A 227 12.29 -4.75 9.89
CA VAL A 227 11.80 -5.48 8.72
C VAL A 227 11.22 -6.82 9.15
N ILE A 228 9.95 -7.08 8.79
CA ILE A 228 9.26 -8.34 9.09
C ILE A 228 9.41 -9.33 7.92
N HIS A 229 9.09 -8.90 6.71
CA HIS A 229 9.10 -9.73 5.49
C HIS A 229 10.15 -9.25 4.50
N GLY A 230 10.93 -10.16 3.92
CA GLY A 230 12.04 -9.81 3.04
C GLY A 230 11.64 -9.09 1.76
N ASP A 231 10.47 -9.37 1.24
CA ASP A 231 9.93 -8.81 -0.02
C ASP A 231 9.33 -7.40 0.11
N TRP A 232 9.31 -6.82 1.30
CA TRP A 232 8.66 -5.54 1.60
C TRP A 232 9.07 -4.41 0.63
N MET A 233 10.37 -4.25 0.40
CA MET A 233 10.91 -3.20 -0.47
C MET A 233 10.62 -3.48 -1.94
N ARG A 234 10.68 -4.75 -2.36
CA ARG A 234 10.32 -5.14 -3.73
C ARG A 234 8.86 -4.80 -4.04
N ILE A 235 7.96 -5.08 -3.10
CA ILE A 235 6.55 -4.72 -3.23
C ILE A 235 6.40 -3.21 -3.35
N MET A 236 6.97 -2.42 -2.44
CA MET A 236 6.89 -0.96 -2.50
C MET A 236 7.46 -0.40 -3.80
N HIS A 237 8.63 -0.88 -4.22
CA HIS A 237 9.30 -0.43 -5.44
C HIS A 237 8.49 -0.80 -6.69
N SER A 238 7.90 -1.99 -6.76
CA SER A 238 7.05 -2.40 -7.88
C SER A 238 5.84 -1.48 -8.09
N TRP A 239 5.33 -0.88 -7.02
CA TRP A 239 4.28 0.13 -7.07
C TRP A 239 4.84 1.51 -7.41
N SER A 240 5.89 1.97 -6.73
CA SER A 240 6.43 3.33 -6.87
C SER A 240 7.04 3.61 -8.24
N GLN A 241 7.52 2.61 -8.97
CA GLN A 241 8.03 2.78 -10.33
C GLN A 241 6.96 3.00 -11.40
N ARG A 242 5.67 2.84 -11.06
CA ARG A 242 4.56 3.10 -12.00
C ARG A 242 4.38 4.61 -12.16
N PRO A 243 4.29 5.14 -13.41
CA PRO A 243 4.20 6.58 -13.65
C PRO A 243 2.99 7.27 -13.00
N SER A 244 1.93 6.51 -12.71
CA SER A 244 0.71 7.01 -12.05
C SER A 244 0.85 7.13 -10.52
N ILE A 245 1.93 6.61 -9.92
CA ILE A 245 2.11 6.54 -8.47
C ILE A 245 3.18 7.54 -8.03
N GLY A 246 2.79 8.51 -7.22
CA GLY A 246 3.72 9.49 -6.66
C GLY A 246 4.32 9.07 -5.32
N ALA A 247 3.60 8.28 -4.53
CA ALA A 247 4.06 7.80 -3.23
C ALA A 247 3.39 6.48 -2.85
N VAL A 248 4.13 5.64 -2.12
CA VAL A 248 3.67 4.35 -1.60
C VAL A 248 3.89 4.29 -0.10
N GLY A 249 2.82 4.03 0.66
CA GLY A 249 2.90 3.74 2.10
C GLY A 249 2.77 2.25 2.39
N VAL A 250 3.19 1.83 3.57
CA VAL A 250 3.07 0.44 4.02
C VAL A 250 2.19 0.32 5.26
N LYS A 251 1.64 -0.86 5.46
CA LYS A 251 1.01 -1.22 6.74
C LYS A 251 2.11 -1.46 7.78
N LEU A 252 2.02 -0.78 8.91
CA LEU A 252 2.91 -0.93 10.05
C LEU A 252 2.20 -1.66 11.19
N LEU A 253 2.94 -2.50 11.88
CA LEU A 253 2.45 -3.29 13.02
C LEU A 253 3.19 -2.91 14.30
N TYR A 254 2.50 -3.01 15.41
CA TYR A 254 3.12 -3.09 16.74
C TYR A 254 3.66 -4.50 16.98
N HIS A 255 4.52 -4.66 17.99
CA HIS A 255 5.12 -5.96 18.36
C HIS A 255 4.10 -7.04 18.74
N ASN A 256 2.88 -6.66 19.09
CA ASN A 256 1.79 -7.56 19.44
C ASN A 256 0.88 -7.93 18.25
N ASP A 257 1.36 -7.77 17.02
CA ASP A 257 0.63 -8.03 15.78
C ASP A 257 -0.62 -7.17 15.57
N THR A 258 -0.75 -6.05 16.28
CA THR A 258 -1.81 -5.08 16.01
C THR A 258 -1.33 -4.01 15.05
N ILE A 259 -2.28 -3.44 14.30
CA ILE A 259 -2.00 -2.39 13.30
C ILE A 259 -1.61 -1.09 14.01
N GLN A 260 -0.44 -0.55 13.67
CA GLN A 260 -0.03 0.81 14.03
C GLN A 260 -0.52 1.80 12.96
N HIS A 261 -0.36 1.46 11.69
CA HIS A 261 -0.70 2.29 10.55
C HIS A 261 -1.18 1.44 9.37
N ALA A 262 -2.31 1.81 8.80
CA ALA A 262 -2.84 1.21 7.57
C ALA A 262 -3.49 2.26 6.67
N GLY A 263 -2.92 3.45 6.64
CA GLY A 263 -3.39 4.59 5.87
C GLY A 263 -3.87 5.74 6.75
N VAL A 264 -4.02 6.90 6.11
CA VAL A 264 -4.47 8.14 6.74
C VAL A 264 -5.74 8.62 6.05
N VAL A 265 -6.75 8.97 6.83
CA VAL A 265 -7.97 9.61 6.34
C VAL A 265 -7.99 11.06 6.78
N ILE A 266 -8.06 11.96 5.78
CA ILE A 266 -8.20 13.40 6.01
C ILE A 266 -9.60 13.69 6.58
N GLY A 267 -9.64 14.51 7.62
CA GLY A 267 -10.87 14.87 8.33
C GLY A 267 -11.16 13.98 9.56
N LEU A 268 -10.54 12.82 9.69
CA LEU A 268 -10.68 11.98 10.87
C LEU A 268 -10.01 12.68 12.07
N GLY A 269 -10.74 12.82 13.19
CA GLY A 269 -10.27 13.53 14.37
C GLY A 269 -10.08 15.04 14.19
N GLY A 270 -10.68 15.62 13.13
CA GLY A 270 -10.65 17.07 12.84
C GLY A 270 -9.56 17.52 11.87
N VAL A 271 -8.49 16.77 11.70
CA VAL A 271 -7.39 17.08 10.76
C VAL A 271 -7.10 15.86 9.85
N ALA A 272 -6.55 14.80 10.42
CA ALA A 272 -6.27 13.54 9.77
C ALA A 272 -6.01 12.47 10.84
N GLY A 273 -6.38 11.24 10.57
CA GLY A 273 -6.18 10.14 11.51
C GLY A 273 -5.85 8.82 10.82
N HIS A 274 -5.19 7.94 11.57
CA HIS A 274 -4.88 6.60 11.13
C HIS A 274 -6.11 5.70 11.21
N THR A 275 -6.27 4.84 10.21
CA THR A 275 -7.33 3.83 10.19
C THR A 275 -6.85 2.53 10.83
N PHE A 276 -7.80 1.78 11.43
CA PHE A 276 -7.59 0.44 11.97
C PHE A 276 -6.53 0.30 13.07
N VAL A 277 -6.11 1.39 13.71
CA VAL A 277 -5.13 1.34 14.81
C VAL A 277 -5.65 0.43 15.93
N GLY A 278 -4.79 -0.51 16.38
CA GLY A 278 -5.11 -1.46 17.44
C GLY A 278 -5.87 -2.71 16.99
N TYR A 279 -6.36 -2.79 15.74
CA TYR A 279 -6.93 -4.01 15.20
C TYR A 279 -5.83 -5.04 14.94
N HIS A 280 -6.17 -6.34 15.02
CA HIS A 280 -5.23 -7.40 14.66
C HIS A 280 -4.83 -7.30 13.19
N LYS A 281 -3.59 -7.69 12.84
CA LYS A 281 -3.05 -7.59 11.45
C LYS A 281 -3.89 -8.30 10.40
N ASP A 282 -4.62 -9.36 10.79
CA ASP A 282 -5.44 -10.17 9.90
C ASP A 282 -6.94 -9.82 10.00
N GLY A 283 -7.30 -8.79 10.72
CA GLY A 283 -8.67 -8.29 10.89
C GLY A 283 -8.81 -6.83 10.48
N PRO A 284 -10.04 -6.36 10.46
CA PRO A 284 -11.32 -6.86 9.93
C PRO A 284 -11.36 -6.78 8.44
#